data_e0b850a7f46e5e20f15ed3bf98f09985
#
_entry.id   e0b850a7f46e5e20f15ed3bf98f09985
#
_cell.length_a   1.000
_cell.length_b   1.000
_cell.length_c   1.000
_cell.angle_alpha   90.00
_cell.angle_beta   90.00
_cell.angle_gamma   90.00
#
_symmetry.space_group_name_H-M   'P 1'
#
loop_
_entity.id
_entity.type
_entity.pdbx_description
1 polymer ?
#
loop_
_entity_poly.entity_id
_entity_poly.type
_entity_poly.pdbx_seq_one_letter_code
_entity_poly.pdbx_strand_id
1 'polypeptide(L)'
;MKSNNKVDLSIDFCGVKFNNPFLLSSSPVSNSAEMVEMAYEAGWSGVVFKTLNSDRIPIIHPSPRMNSYHYGHKKLVGLQNVEQISDRPLKDNLIDFLYLKKKYPDRILISSIMGFSNAEWEYLARVSEDNGADMLELNFSCPHMCVEGSGHHVGKDFELIEKFTATVKNAVSIPVLAKMTPNITDMTEPALYAKRGGADGIAAINTVSGISEVGLNDLVPKPNVFGIGAISGTSGPAIKPIGLRFIAEMAQCEELNLPLSGIGGIETWIDALEYILLGSGPIQVTTGIIHYGYRIVEDMIEGLADFMQEKGIKSVSELVGKANVNLKSTDNFELDRQGITQYNLDECVGCGQCVIVCNDAAGQALDWDETARQIGRASC
;
A
#
# COMPACT_ATOMS: atom_id res chain seq x y z
N MET A 1 23.73 12.96 27.46
CA MET A 1 24.09 11.53 27.33
C MET A 1 22.94 10.89 26.57
N LYS A 2 23.07 10.66 25.24
CA LYS A 2 22.08 9.88 24.50
C LYS A 2 22.20 8.43 24.99
N SER A 3 21.15 7.92 25.60
CA SER A 3 21.03 6.52 25.99
C SER A 3 21.14 5.67 24.71
N ASN A 4 22.09 4.74 24.69
CA ASN A 4 22.38 3.85 23.55
C ASN A 4 21.37 2.68 23.49
N ASN A 5 20.09 2.91 23.81
CA ASN A 5 19.03 1.91 23.61
C ASN A 5 18.61 1.93 22.13
N LYS A 6 19.33 1.17 21.32
CA LYS A 6 19.01 0.97 19.92
C LYS A 6 17.70 0.17 19.86
N VAL A 7 16.63 0.78 19.32
CA VAL A 7 15.36 0.09 19.07
C VAL A 7 15.56 -0.96 17.97
N ASP A 8 14.82 -2.07 18.05
CA ASP A 8 14.84 -3.14 17.06
C ASP A 8 13.76 -2.90 16.01
N LEU A 9 14.17 -2.54 14.79
CA LEU A 9 13.30 -2.36 13.65
C LEU A 9 13.05 -3.64 12.85
N SER A 10 13.71 -4.75 13.21
CA SER A 10 13.53 -6.01 12.50
C SER A 10 12.12 -6.57 12.72
N ILE A 11 11.62 -7.28 11.71
CA ILE A 11 10.35 -8.00 11.78
C ILE A 11 10.53 -9.40 11.22
N ASP A 12 9.75 -10.35 11.74
CA ASP A 12 9.52 -11.64 11.13
C ASP A 12 8.18 -11.60 10.38
N PHE A 13 8.19 -12.03 9.12
CA PHE A 13 6.99 -12.08 8.30
C PHE A 13 6.95 -13.37 7.50
N CYS A 14 5.98 -14.22 7.80
CA CYS A 14 5.85 -15.55 7.23
C CYS A 14 7.11 -16.42 7.41
N GLY A 15 7.85 -16.26 8.52
CA GLY A 15 9.09 -16.97 8.81
C GLY A 15 10.34 -16.40 8.12
N VAL A 16 10.22 -15.29 7.39
CA VAL A 16 11.34 -14.56 6.78
C VAL A 16 11.67 -13.32 7.60
N LYS A 17 12.95 -13.16 7.96
CA LYS A 17 13.41 -12.04 8.78
C LYS A 17 13.83 -10.85 7.92
N PHE A 18 13.22 -9.69 8.18
CA PHE A 18 13.53 -8.40 7.57
C PHE A 18 14.27 -7.50 8.56
N ASN A 19 15.27 -6.74 8.10
CA ASN A 19 16.08 -5.85 8.94
C ASN A 19 15.31 -4.59 9.41
N ASN A 20 14.27 -4.20 8.68
CA ASN A 20 13.33 -3.14 9.00
C ASN A 20 12.01 -3.41 8.23
N PRO A 21 10.90 -2.72 8.54
CA PRO A 21 9.60 -3.03 7.93
C PRO A 21 9.42 -2.51 6.49
N PHE A 22 10.39 -1.82 5.89
CA PHE A 22 10.21 -1.11 4.61
C PHE A 22 10.67 -1.92 3.41
N LEU A 23 9.76 -2.09 2.43
CA LEU A 23 9.97 -2.83 1.19
C LEU A 23 9.64 -1.96 -0.04
N LEU A 24 10.35 -2.16 -1.16
CA LEU A 24 9.83 -1.74 -2.46
C LEU A 24 8.65 -2.61 -2.84
N SER A 25 7.57 -1.99 -3.32
CA SER A 25 6.44 -2.74 -3.92
C SER A 25 6.72 -3.06 -5.38
N SER A 26 6.11 -4.14 -5.87
CA SER A 26 6.11 -4.52 -7.29
C SER A 26 5.55 -3.40 -8.17
N SER A 27 6.43 -2.73 -8.94
CA SER A 27 6.08 -1.52 -9.66
C SER A 27 7.21 -1.10 -10.63
N PRO A 28 7.09 0.02 -11.37
CA PRO A 28 8.17 0.50 -12.23
C PRO A 28 9.51 0.73 -11.51
N VAL A 29 9.50 1.04 -10.20
CA VAL A 29 10.73 1.30 -9.43
C VAL A 29 11.47 0.03 -8.99
N SER A 30 10.96 -1.15 -9.32
CA SER A 30 11.55 -2.46 -8.99
C SER A 30 11.70 -3.37 -10.23
N ASN A 31 11.86 -2.80 -11.44
CA ASN A 31 11.84 -3.53 -12.70
C ASN A 31 13.21 -4.00 -13.20
N SER A 32 14.31 -3.72 -12.49
CA SER A 32 15.65 -4.17 -12.85
C SER A 32 16.57 -4.28 -11.63
N ALA A 33 17.64 -5.06 -11.77
CA ALA A 33 18.66 -5.17 -10.73
C ALA A 33 19.25 -3.82 -10.33
N GLU A 34 19.52 -2.93 -11.29
CA GLU A 34 20.07 -1.60 -11.01
C GLU A 34 19.16 -0.76 -10.09
N MET A 35 17.85 -0.80 -10.33
CA MET A 35 16.85 -0.11 -9.50
C MET A 35 16.80 -0.70 -8.10
N VAL A 36 16.83 -2.02 -7.99
CA VAL A 36 16.82 -2.73 -6.71
C VAL A 36 18.10 -2.50 -5.92
N GLU A 37 19.26 -2.43 -6.58
CA GLU A 37 20.53 -2.07 -5.95
C GLU A 37 20.48 -0.70 -5.29
N MET A 38 19.99 0.33 -6.01
CA MET A 38 19.82 1.68 -5.43
C MET A 38 18.95 1.65 -4.17
N ALA A 39 17.93 0.82 -4.16
CA ALA A 39 17.08 0.66 -3.00
C ALA A 39 17.80 -0.05 -1.83
N TYR A 40 18.47 -1.16 -2.09
CA TYR A 40 19.19 -1.88 -1.05
C TYR A 40 20.30 -1.04 -0.44
N GLU A 41 21.02 -0.26 -1.24
CA GLU A 41 22.06 0.67 -0.79
C GLU A 41 21.48 1.82 0.03
N ALA A 42 20.27 2.30 -0.29
CA ALA A 42 19.57 3.30 0.52
C ALA A 42 19.06 2.76 1.88
N GLY A 43 18.92 1.44 2.05
CA GLY A 43 18.51 0.84 3.32
C GLY A 43 17.19 0.06 3.30
N TRP A 44 16.54 -0.08 2.16
CA TRP A 44 15.35 -0.93 2.03
C TRP A 44 15.67 -2.37 2.42
N SER A 45 14.82 -2.97 3.25
CA SER A 45 15.02 -4.32 3.78
C SER A 45 14.83 -5.41 2.73
N GLY A 46 13.97 -5.15 1.78
CA GLY A 46 13.65 -6.06 0.70
C GLY A 46 12.93 -5.38 -0.46
N VAL A 47 12.66 -6.16 -1.48
CA VAL A 47 11.94 -5.74 -2.67
C VAL A 47 10.90 -6.77 -3.08
N VAL A 48 9.74 -6.30 -3.51
CA VAL A 48 8.85 -7.07 -4.37
C VAL A 48 9.17 -6.67 -5.80
N PHE A 49 9.82 -7.57 -6.55
CA PHE A 49 10.25 -7.31 -7.92
C PHE A 49 9.05 -7.12 -8.84
N LYS A 50 9.21 -6.36 -9.92
CA LYS A 50 8.13 -6.12 -10.90
C LYS A 50 7.55 -7.45 -11.38
N THR A 51 6.22 -7.55 -11.41
CA THR A 51 5.50 -8.79 -11.71
C THR A 51 5.97 -9.45 -13.01
N LEU A 52 6.45 -10.69 -12.89
CA LEU A 52 6.92 -11.53 -13.98
C LEU A 52 5.75 -12.16 -14.73
N ASN A 53 5.97 -12.46 -16.02
CA ASN A 53 5.08 -13.28 -16.84
C ASN A 53 5.90 -14.35 -17.59
N SER A 54 5.20 -15.29 -18.22
CA SER A 54 5.82 -16.44 -18.92
C SER A 54 6.32 -16.13 -20.33
N ASP A 55 6.42 -14.86 -20.73
CA ASP A 55 6.70 -14.40 -22.09
C ASP A 55 5.71 -14.88 -23.17
N ARG A 56 4.57 -15.47 -22.75
CA ARG A 56 3.54 -15.94 -23.66
C ARG A 56 2.87 -14.81 -24.44
N ILE A 57 2.71 -13.67 -23.78
CA ILE A 57 2.09 -12.48 -24.36
C ILE A 57 3.09 -11.33 -24.22
N PRO A 58 3.44 -10.64 -25.31
CA PRO A 58 4.30 -9.46 -25.23
C PRO A 58 3.57 -8.35 -24.44
N ILE A 59 4.25 -7.79 -23.45
CA ILE A 59 3.74 -6.65 -22.69
C ILE A 59 4.24 -5.37 -23.36
N ILE A 60 3.30 -4.51 -23.73
CA ILE A 60 3.59 -3.22 -24.38
C ILE A 60 2.90 -2.12 -23.55
N HIS A 61 3.72 -1.26 -22.96
CA HIS A 61 3.20 -0.12 -22.21
C HIS A 61 2.76 1.00 -23.15
N PRO A 62 1.59 1.62 -22.92
CA PRO A 62 1.21 2.83 -23.63
C PRO A 62 2.11 4.01 -23.24
N SER A 63 2.12 5.05 -24.07
CA SER A 63 2.86 6.30 -23.79
C SER A 63 1.96 7.51 -24.05
N PRO A 64 1.72 8.38 -23.04
CA PRO A 64 2.18 8.30 -21.66
C PRO A 64 1.46 7.19 -20.88
N ARG A 65 2.18 6.52 -19.95
CA ARG A 65 1.59 5.47 -19.11
C ARG A 65 1.16 5.94 -17.74
N MET A 66 1.54 7.17 -17.35
CA MET A 66 1.22 7.77 -16.06
C MET A 66 0.81 9.23 -16.24
N ASN A 67 -0.03 9.70 -15.32
CA ASN A 67 -0.40 11.10 -15.17
C ASN A 67 -0.39 11.46 -13.68
N SER A 68 0.09 12.66 -13.35
CA SER A 68 0.01 13.19 -12.00
C SER A 68 -1.44 13.55 -11.64
N TYR A 69 -1.84 13.24 -10.41
CA TYR A 69 -3.15 13.60 -9.88
C TYR A 69 -3.00 14.72 -8.84
N HIS A 70 -3.65 15.86 -9.11
CA HIS A 70 -3.57 17.05 -8.27
C HIS A 70 -4.93 17.43 -7.70
N TYR A 71 -4.93 17.89 -6.44
CA TYR A 71 -6.10 18.53 -5.84
C TYR A 71 -5.96 20.06 -5.97
N GLY A 72 -6.97 20.71 -6.58
CA GLY A 72 -7.01 22.15 -6.75
C GLY A 72 -5.81 22.75 -7.51
N HIS A 73 -5.26 22.05 -8.49
CA HIS A 73 -4.13 22.44 -9.35
C HIS A 73 -2.79 22.71 -8.62
N LYS A 74 -2.69 22.43 -7.32
CA LYS A 74 -1.49 22.79 -6.54
C LYS A 74 -0.88 21.62 -5.78
N LYS A 75 -1.71 20.77 -5.16
CA LYS A 75 -1.22 19.68 -4.31
C LYS A 75 -1.24 18.37 -5.09
N LEU A 76 -0.05 17.79 -5.31
CA LEU A 76 0.06 16.43 -5.81
C LEU A 76 -0.49 15.47 -4.74
N VAL A 77 -1.45 14.64 -5.11
CA VAL A 77 -2.10 13.67 -4.21
C VAL A 77 -1.95 12.24 -4.68
N GLY A 78 -1.35 12.02 -5.85
CA GLY A 78 -1.09 10.68 -6.35
C GLY A 78 -0.77 10.63 -7.83
N LEU A 79 -0.78 9.42 -8.35
CA LEU A 79 -0.59 9.12 -9.75
C LEU A 79 -1.78 8.31 -10.28
N GLN A 80 -2.13 8.57 -11.52
CA GLN A 80 -3.03 7.74 -12.32
C GLN A 80 -2.19 7.00 -13.35
N ASN A 81 -2.37 5.69 -13.51
CA ASN A 81 -1.51 4.90 -14.38
C ASN A 81 -2.26 3.80 -15.14
N VAL A 82 -1.76 3.49 -16.33
CA VAL A 82 -2.13 2.34 -17.16
C VAL A 82 -0.96 1.36 -17.26
N GLU A 83 -0.15 1.29 -16.20
CA GLU A 83 1.02 0.45 -16.07
C GLU A 83 0.62 -1.03 -16.05
N GLN A 84 1.39 -1.86 -16.76
CA GLN A 84 1.21 -3.31 -16.79
C GLN A 84 2.32 -4.02 -16.00
N ILE A 85 2.38 -5.35 -16.11
CA ILE A 85 3.44 -6.19 -15.56
C ILE A 85 4.76 -5.95 -16.29
N SER A 86 5.84 -6.69 -15.97
CA SER A 86 7.15 -6.49 -16.60
C SER A 86 7.09 -6.69 -18.12
N ASP A 87 7.69 -5.74 -18.85
CA ASP A 87 7.91 -5.79 -20.30
C ASP A 87 9.26 -6.43 -20.68
N ARG A 88 10.06 -6.78 -19.67
CA ARG A 88 11.36 -7.44 -19.85
C ARG A 88 11.18 -8.95 -20.01
N PRO A 89 12.00 -9.61 -20.83
CA PRO A 89 12.01 -11.07 -20.94
C PRO A 89 12.18 -11.74 -19.58
N LEU A 90 11.47 -12.84 -19.34
CA LEU A 90 11.55 -13.59 -18.09
C LEU A 90 13.00 -13.99 -17.77
N LYS A 91 13.74 -14.45 -18.78
CA LYS A 91 15.14 -14.83 -18.64
C LYS A 91 16.01 -13.71 -18.05
N ASP A 92 15.82 -12.47 -18.50
CA ASP A 92 16.61 -11.33 -18.04
C ASP A 92 16.27 -10.97 -16.59
N ASN A 93 15.02 -11.07 -16.21
CA ASN A 93 14.59 -10.87 -14.83
C ASN A 93 15.16 -11.95 -13.89
N LEU A 94 15.24 -13.22 -14.33
CA LEU A 94 15.83 -14.30 -13.54
C LEU A 94 17.36 -14.15 -13.40
N ILE A 95 18.05 -13.61 -14.41
CA ILE A 95 19.47 -13.23 -14.31
C ILE A 95 19.65 -12.14 -13.24
N ASP A 96 18.75 -11.14 -13.21
CA ASP A 96 18.77 -10.10 -12.18
C ASP A 96 18.59 -10.71 -10.76
N PHE A 97 17.73 -11.71 -10.59
CA PHE A 97 17.54 -12.39 -9.30
C PHE A 97 18.83 -13.04 -8.80
N LEU A 98 19.47 -13.85 -9.65
CA LEU A 98 20.74 -14.49 -9.31
C LEU A 98 21.83 -13.46 -8.96
N TYR A 99 21.89 -12.37 -9.73
CA TYR A 99 22.83 -11.28 -9.48
C TYR A 99 22.60 -10.63 -8.13
N LEU A 100 21.34 -10.24 -7.85
CA LEU A 100 20.95 -9.58 -6.60
C LEU A 100 21.21 -10.47 -5.39
N LYS A 101 20.81 -11.73 -5.42
CA LYS A 101 21.02 -12.67 -4.31
C LYS A 101 22.50 -12.98 -4.06
N LYS A 102 23.32 -12.98 -5.11
CA LYS A 102 24.78 -13.13 -4.97
C LYS A 102 25.42 -11.92 -4.33
N LYS A 103 24.99 -10.70 -4.70
CA LYS A 103 25.58 -9.43 -4.22
C LYS A 103 25.03 -9.01 -2.85
N TYR A 104 23.75 -9.28 -2.60
CA TYR A 104 23.03 -8.87 -1.39
C TYR A 104 22.34 -10.08 -0.73
N PRO A 105 23.09 -11.05 -0.20
CA PRO A 105 22.53 -12.29 0.33
C PRO A 105 21.59 -12.08 1.52
N ASP A 106 21.78 -10.99 2.28
CA ASP A 106 20.99 -10.65 3.48
C ASP A 106 19.75 -9.77 3.17
N ARG A 107 19.53 -9.42 1.90
CA ARG A 107 18.37 -8.67 1.48
C ARG A 107 17.30 -9.60 0.92
N ILE A 108 16.05 -9.25 1.19
CA ILE A 108 14.91 -10.10 0.81
C ILE A 108 14.46 -9.76 -0.60
N LEU A 109 14.37 -10.78 -1.45
CA LEU A 109 13.85 -10.72 -2.82
C LEU A 109 12.53 -11.48 -2.90
N ILE A 110 11.43 -10.76 -3.07
CA ILE A 110 10.09 -11.33 -3.29
C ILE A 110 9.80 -11.27 -4.79
N SER A 111 9.54 -12.42 -5.40
CA SER A 111 9.12 -12.46 -6.80
C SER A 111 7.62 -12.25 -6.91
N SER A 112 7.20 -11.15 -7.55
CA SER A 112 5.80 -10.98 -7.94
C SER A 112 5.55 -11.71 -9.25
N ILE A 113 4.53 -12.56 -9.31
CA ILE A 113 4.21 -13.39 -10.49
C ILE A 113 2.75 -13.25 -10.89
N MET A 114 2.47 -13.43 -12.20
CA MET A 114 1.13 -13.52 -12.75
C MET A 114 1.11 -14.51 -13.91
N GLY A 115 0.34 -15.59 -13.77
CA GLY A 115 0.09 -16.59 -14.81
C GLY A 115 -1.33 -16.49 -15.37
N PHE A 116 -1.54 -17.08 -16.53
CA PHE A 116 -2.84 -17.16 -17.24
C PHE A 116 -3.45 -18.56 -17.18
N SER A 117 -2.73 -19.53 -16.59
CA SER A 117 -3.16 -20.91 -16.40
C SER A 117 -2.44 -21.53 -15.21
N ASN A 118 -2.97 -22.64 -14.67
CA ASN A 118 -2.30 -23.36 -13.56
C ASN A 118 -0.85 -23.70 -13.90
N ALA A 119 -0.59 -24.16 -15.13
CA ALA A 119 0.76 -24.52 -15.57
C ALA A 119 1.72 -23.32 -15.58
N GLU A 120 1.23 -22.13 -15.95
CA GLU A 120 2.05 -20.90 -15.93
C GLU A 120 2.29 -20.41 -14.51
N TRP A 121 1.28 -20.45 -13.63
CA TRP A 121 1.45 -20.13 -12.21
C TRP A 121 2.49 -21.06 -11.56
N GLU A 122 2.39 -22.37 -11.78
CA GLU A 122 3.35 -23.34 -11.29
C GLU A 122 4.76 -23.10 -11.86
N TYR A 123 4.87 -22.88 -13.18
CA TYR A 123 6.15 -22.62 -13.84
C TYR A 123 6.84 -21.38 -13.28
N LEU A 124 6.13 -20.23 -13.23
CA LEU A 124 6.69 -18.98 -12.71
C LEU A 124 7.10 -19.11 -11.24
N ALA A 125 6.34 -19.83 -10.44
CA ALA A 125 6.67 -20.08 -9.04
C ALA A 125 7.99 -20.85 -8.91
N ARG A 126 8.14 -21.97 -9.61
CA ARG A 126 9.34 -22.82 -9.56
C ARG A 126 10.58 -22.06 -10.05
N VAL A 127 10.50 -21.40 -11.21
CA VAL A 127 11.66 -20.68 -11.73
C VAL A 127 12.05 -19.49 -10.85
N SER A 128 11.11 -18.88 -10.14
CA SER A 128 11.42 -17.81 -9.18
C SER A 128 12.18 -18.36 -7.97
N GLU A 129 11.71 -19.46 -7.37
CA GLU A 129 12.38 -20.13 -6.24
C GLU A 129 13.77 -20.65 -6.66
N ASP A 130 13.88 -21.33 -7.80
CA ASP A 130 15.12 -21.87 -8.33
C ASP A 130 16.19 -20.79 -8.60
N ASN A 131 15.77 -19.56 -8.86
CA ASN A 131 16.65 -18.42 -9.09
C ASN A 131 16.83 -17.50 -7.87
N GLY A 132 16.40 -17.95 -6.68
CA GLY A 132 16.78 -17.36 -5.40
C GLY A 132 15.76 -16.36 -4.83
N ALA A 133 14.51 -16.38 -5.28
CA ALA A 133 13.46 -15.64 -4.58
C ALA A 133 13.27 -16.20 -3.16
N ASP A 134 13.17 -15.32 -2.16
CA ASP A 134 12.94 -15.71 -0.77
C ASP A 134 11.45 -15.93 -0.47
N MET A 135 10.57 -15.28 -1.24
CA MET A 135 9.11 -15.37 -1.15
C MET A 135 8.47 -15.12 -2.52
N LEU A 136 7.19 -15.47 -2.66
CA LEU A 136 6.38 -15.13 -3.82
C LEU A 136 5.24 -14.17 -3.43
N GLU A 137 4.89 -13.25 -4.36
CA GLU A 137 3.68 -12.42 -4.27
C GLU A 137 2.80 -12.67 -5.51
N LEU A 138 1.61 -13.24 -5.31
CA LEU A 138 0.66 -13.56 -6.37
C LEU A 138 -0.14 -12.31 -6.76
N ASN A 139 0.06 -11.79 -7.96
CA ASN A 139 -0.63 -10.59 -8.43
C ASN A 139 -1.99 -10.95 -9.03
N PHE A 140 -3.05 -10.99 -8.22
CA PHE A 140 -4.44 -11.24 -8.65
C PHE A 140 -5.17 -9.98 -9.14
N SER A 141 -4.49 -8.85 -9.23
CA SER A 141 -5.19 -7.57 -9.27
C SER A 141 -4.72 -6.62 -10.38
N CYS A 142 -4.00 -7.09 -11.40
CA CYS A 142 -3.57 -6.20 -12.49
C CYS A 142 -4.81 -5.68 -13.25
N PRO A 143 -5.19 -4.38 -13.12
CA PRO A 143 -6.44 -3.86 -13.65
C PRO A 143 -6.45 -3.72 -15.17
N HIS A 144 -5.27 -3.78 -15.80
CA HIS A 144 -5.09 -3.50 -17.24
C HIS A 144 -4.92 -4.75 -18.12
N MET A 145 -4.98 -5.95 -17.52
CA MET A 145 -4.92 -7.20 -18.26
C MET A 145 -6.34 -7.67 -18.57
N CYS A 146 -6.78 -7.43 -19.81
CA CYS A 146 -8.12 -7.78 -20.30
C CYS A 146 -8.22 -9.20 -20.87
N VAL A 147 -7.28 -10.09 -20.54
CA VAL A 147 -7.30 -11.48 -20.98
C VAL A 147 -8.13 -12.29 -20.00
N GLU A 148 -9.08 -13.07 -20.51
CA GLU A 148 -9.93 -13.96 -19.71
C GLU A 148 -9.06 -14.90 -18.84
N GLY A 149 -9.38 -14.99 -17.54
CA GLY A 149 -8.59 -15.78 -16.58
C GLY A 149 -7.34 -15.10 -16.01
N SER A 150 -7.16 -13.79 -16.20
CA SER A 150 -6.00 -13.05 -15.68
C SER A 150 -6.37 -11.77 -14.92
N GLY A 151 -5.45 -11.30 -14.10
CA GLY A 151 -5.47 -9.98 -13.45
C GLY A 151 -6.81 -9.63 -12.80
N HIS A 152 -7.50 -8.66 -13.36
CA HIS A 152 -8.77 -8.14 -12.85
C HIS A 152 -9.90 -9.18 -12.72
N HIS A 153 -9.92 -10.20 -13.59
CA HIS A 153 -10.91 -11.28 -13.50
C HIS A 153 -10.65 -12.17 -12.30
N VAL A 154 -9.38 -12.54 -12.07
CA VAL A 154 -9.00 -13.38 -10.92
C VAL A 154 -9.32 -12.69 -9.60
N GLY A 155 -9.03 -11.41 -9.47
CA GLY A 155 -9.26 -10.65 -8.23
C GLY A 155 -10.73 -10.56 -7.80
N LYS A 156 -11.68 -10.88 -8.70
CA LYS A 156 -13.12 -10.89 -8.46
C LYS A 156 -13.72 -12.29 -8.39
N ASP A 157 -12.97 -13.29 -8.82
CA ASP A 157 -13.36 -14.70 -8.77
C ASP A 157 -12.58 -15.39 -7.65
N PHE A 158 -13.23 -15.52 -6.53
CA PHE A 158 -12.59 -16.01 -5.30
C PHE A 158 -12.18 -17.48 -5.41
N GLU A 159 -12.90 -18.30 -6.16
CA GLU A 159 -12.50 -19.68 -6.43
C GLU A 159 -11.21 -19.78 -7.23
N LEU A 160 -10.98 -18.83 -8.15
CA LEU A 160 -9.71 -18.75 -8.88
C LEU A 160 -8.57 -18.29 -7.95
N ILE A 161 -8.83 -17.39 -7.00
CA ILE A 161 -7.84 -17.00 -5.98
C ILE A 161 -7.39 -18.23 -5.19
N GLU A 162 -8.33 -19.01 -4.65
CA GLU A 162 -8.02 -20.25 -3.91
C GLU A 162 -7.24 -21.23 -4.79
N LYS A 163 -7.74 -21.51 -5.97
CA LYS A 163 -7.15 -22.48 -6.91
C LYS A 163 -5.71 -22.11 -7.31
N PHE A 164 -5.47 -20.86 -7.70
CA PHE A 164 -4.12 -20.45 -8.12
C PHE A 164 -3.17 -20.35 -6.94
N THR A 165 -3.64 -19.93 -5.77
CA THR A 165 -2.85 -19.95 -4.54
C THR A 165 -2.43 -21.38 -4.21
N ALA A 166 -3.36 -22.34 -4.25
CA ALA A 166 -3.06 -23.74 -4.01
C ALA A 166 -2.09 -24.33 -5.05
N THR A 167 -2.26 -23.96 -6.32
CA THR A 167 -1.34 -24.38 -7.39
C THR A 167 0.09 -23.93 -7.10
N VAL A 168 0.29 -22.67 -6.73
CA VAL A 168 1.62 -22.12 -6.43
C VAL A 168 2.16 -22.72 -5.13
N LYS A 169 1.35 -22.75 -4.07
CA LYS A 169 1.80 -23.28 -2.75
C LYS A 169 2.26 -24.72 -2.81
N ASN A 170 1.61 -25.55 -3.65
CA ASN A 170 2.02 -26.93 -3.87
C ASN A 170 3.31 -27.07 -4.73
N ALA A 171 3.71 -26.01 -5.42
CA ALA A 171 4.83 -26.03 -6.34
C ALA A 171 6.17 -25.61 -5.68
N VAL A 172 6.12 -24.86 -4.57
CA VAL A 172 7.30 -24.24 -3.92
C VAL A 172 7.33 -24.49 -2.42
N SER A 173 8.52 -24.34 -1.83
CA SER A 173 8.73 -24.42 -0.38
C SER A 173 8.78 -23.06 0.31
N ILE A 174 9.04 -21.99 -0.43
CA ILE A 174 9.10 -20.62 0.08
C ILE A 174 7.71 -20.06 0.39
N PRO A 175 7.60 -19.04 1.26
CA PRO A 175 6.32 -18.43 1.58
C PRO A 175 5.63 -17.76 0.38
N VAL A 176 4.31 -17.86 0.36
CA VAL A 176 3.44 -17.33 -0.71
C VAL A 176 2.50 -16.27 -0.16
N LEU A 177 2.57 -15.06 -0.72
CA LEU A 177 1.68 -13.95 -0.42
C LEU A 177 0.62 -13.83 -1.51
N ALA A 178 -0.62 -13.55 -1.12
CA ALA A 178 -1.67 -13.17 -2.05
C ALA A 178 -1.87 -11.66 -2.04
N LYS A 179 -1.66 -10.99 -3.20
CA LYS A 179 -1.86 -9.54 -3.33
C LYS A 179 -3.25 -9.21 -3.83
N MET A 180 -4.00 -8.48 -2.99
CA MET A 180 -5.43 -8.21 -3.18
C MET A 180 -5.71 -6.91 -3.93
N THR A 181 -6.83 -6.93 -4.69
CA THR A 181 -7.38 -5.73 -5.33
C THR A 181 -8.28 -4.96 -4.37
N PRO A 182 -8.20 -3.61 -4.32
CA PRO A 182 -9.14 -2.80 -3.55
C PRO A 182 -10.46 -2.53 -4.26
N ASN A 183 -10.65 -3.06 -5.49
CA ASN A 183 -11.82 -2.77 -6.31
C ASN A 183 -12.98 -3.72 -5.97
N ILE A 184 -13.22 -3.90 -4.68
CA ILE A 184 -14.23 -4.73 -4.04
C ILE A 184 -14.76 -4.03 -2.78
N THR A 185 -15.84 -4.55 -2.21
CA THR A 185 -16.46 -3.99 -0.99
C THR A 185 -15.87 -4.57 0.30
N ASP A 186 -15.60 -5.85 0.32
CA ASP A 186 -15.07 -6.59 1.46
C ASP A 186 -13.83 -7.37 1.03
N MET A 187 -12.71 -7.15 1.70
CA MET A 187 -11.45 -7.82 1.39
C MET A 187 -11.22 -9.06 2.26
N THR A 188 -11.98 -9.24 3.32
CA THR A 188 -11.84 -10.40 4.20
C THR A 188 -12.24 -11.68 3.45
N GLU A 189 -13.29 -11.62 2.65
CA GLU A 189 -13.79 -12.76 1.89
C GLU A 189 -12.73 -13.32 0.91
N PRO A 190 -12.19 -12.56 -0.07
CA PRO A 190 -11.16 -13.09 -0.96
C PRO A 190 -9.86 -13.47 -0.22
N ALA A 191 -9.53 -12.81 0.90
CA ALA A 191 -8.39 -13.19 1.73
C ALA A 191 -8.58 -14.57 2.38
N LEU A 192 -9.80 -14.92 2.79
CA LEU A 192 -10.13 -16.25 3.30
C LEU A 192 -10.00 -17.33 2.20
N TYR A 193 -10.37 -17.03 0.95
CA TYR A 193 -10.13 -17.94 -0.17
C TYR A 193 -8.62 -18.12 -0.44
N ALA A 194 -7.82 -17.06 -0.37
CA ALA A 194 -6.36 -17.17 -0.46
C ALA A 194 -5.79 -18.05 0.67
N LYS A 195 -6.27 -17.86 1.91
CA LYS A 195 -5.92 -18.70 3.06
C LYS A 195 -6.27 -20.17 2.81
N ARG A 196 -7.47 -20.48 2.30
CA ARG A 196 -7.85 -21.86 1.94
C ARG A 196 -6.94 -22.46 0.88
N GLY A 197 -6.48 -21.65 -0.07
CA GLY A 197 -5.46 -22.02 -1.03
C GLY A 197 -4.06 -22.21 -0.45
N GLY A 198 -3.84 -21.90 0.83
CA GLY A 198 -2.57 -22.09 1.53
C GLY A 198 -1.64 -20.89 1.48
N ALA A 199 -2.13 -19.67 1.25
CA ALA A 199 -1.32 -18.46 1.39
C ALA A 199 -0.74 -18.36 2.80
N ASP A 200 0.53 -17.96 2.90
CA ASP A 200 1.22 -17.73 4.18
C ASP A 200 0.97 -16.30 4.71
N GLY A 201 0.58 -15.37 3.84
CA GLY A 201 0.26 -13.99 4.19
C GLY A 201 -0.51 -13.27 3.08
N ILE A 202 -1.01 -12.09 3.41
CA ILE A 202 -1.77 -11.23 2.49
C ILE A 202 -1.05 -9.90 2.29
N ALA A 203 -0.95 -9.42 1.04
CA ALA A 203 -0.50 -8.08 0.70
C ALA A 203 -1.68 -7.25 0.19
N ALA A 204 -1.89 -6.07 0.72
CA ALA A 204 -2.98 -5.15 0.34
C ALA A 204 -2.55 -3.68 0.56
N ILE A 205 -2.86 -2.83 -0.40
CA ILE A 205 -3.74 -2.96 -1.56
C ILE A 205 -3.00 -2.73 -2.88
N ASN A 206 -3.53 -3.22 -4.00
CA ASN A 206 -3.13 -2.76 -5.32
C ASN A 206 -3.81 -1.40 -5.62
N THR A 207 -3.67 -0.86 -6.84
CA THR A 207 -4.23 0.43 -7.24
C THR A 207 -5.77 0.42 -7.26
N VAL A 208 -6.35 1.55 -6.87
CA VAL A 208 -7.80 1.78 -6.94
C VAL A 208 -8.18 2.21 -8.35
N SER A 209 -9.17 1.57 -8.95
CA SER A 209 -9.70 1.95 -10.26
C SER A 209 -10.38 3.32 -10.20
N GLY A 210 -10.01 4.22 -11.11
CA GLY A 210 -10.58 5.56 -11.15
C GLY A 210 -10.23 6.34 -12.41
N ILE A 211 -10.68 7.59 -12.42
CA ILE A 211 -10.33 8.62 -13.39
C ILE A 211 -9.90 9.85 -12.59
N SER A 212 -8.65 10.27 -12.73
CA SER A 212 -8.12 11.41 -11.96
C SER A 212 -8.67 12.76 -12.45
N GLU A 213 -8.77 12.91 -13.76
CA GLU A 213 -9.28 14.14 -14.39
C GLU A 213 -9.70 13.89 -15.84
N VAL A 214 -10.47 14.83 -16.39
CA VAL A 214 -10.77 14.93 -17.82
C VAL A 214 -10.18 16.23 -18.32
N GLY A 215 -9.38 16.18 -19.40
CA GLY A 215 -8.81 17.36 -20.02
C GLY A 215 -9.92 18.27 -20.56
N LEU A 216 -9.96 19.54 -20.13
CA LEU A 216 -11.04 20.47 -20.52
C LEU A 216 -10.93 20.96 -21.96
N ASN A 217 -9.75 20.88 -22.55
CA ASN A 217 -9.52 21.30 -23.93
C ASN A 217 -9.75 20.17 -24.94
N ASP A 218 -9.39 18.96 -24.57
CA ASP A 218 -9.45 17.78 -25.46
C ASP A 218 -10.61 16.83 -25.14
N LEU A 219 -11.25 17.03 -23.97
CA LEU A 219 -12.35 16.22 -23.42
C LEU A 219 -11.97 14.75 -23.25
N VAL A 220 -10.69 14.47 -23.02
CA VAL A 220 -10.15 13.11 -22.87
C VAL A 220 -9.78 12.83 -21.42
N PRO A 221 -10.24 11.69 -20.84
CA PRO A 221 -9.78 11.24 -19.54
C PRO A 221 -8.25 10.99 -19.51
N LYS A 222 -7.61 11.20 -18.38
CA LYS A 222 -6.16 11.00 -18.21
C LYS A 222 -5.86 9.60 -17.60
N PRO A 223 -4.72 8.98 -17.98
CA PRO A 223 -3.74 9.44 -18.98
C PRO A 223 -4.33 9.48 -20.38
N ASN A 224 -4.00 10.54 -21.14
CA ASN A 224 -4.42 10.66 -22.55
C ASN A 224 -3.36 9.99 -23.45
N VAL A 225 -3.72 8.88 -24.06
CA VAL A 225 -2.89 8.14 -25.02
C VAL A 225 -3.45 8.38 -26.41
N PHE A 226 -2.90 9.35 -27.14
CA PHE A 226 -3.30 9.70 -28.50
C PHE A 226 -4.81 9.95 -28.69
N GLY A 227 -5.42 10.69 -27.77
CA GLY A 227 -6.85 11.03 -27.83
C GLY A 227 -7.77 10.02 -27.17
N ILE A 228 -7.24 8.98 -26.54
CA ILE A 228 -8.01 7.94 -25.84
C ILE A 228 -7.58 7.91 -24.37
N GLY A 229 -8.55 7.94 -23.47
CA GLY A 229 -8.37 7.70 -22.03
C GLY A 229 -8.99 6.39 -21.59
N ALA A 230 -8.67 5.94 -20.38
CA ALA A 230 -9.22 4.72 -19.79
C ALA A 230 -9.48 4.89 -18.30
N ILE A 231 -10.38 4.08 -17.75
CA ILE A 231 -10.40 3.82 -16.30
C ILE A 231 -9.08 3.13 -15.96
N SER A 232 -8.35 3.67 -15.00
CA SER A 232 -6.97 3.26 -14.73
C SER A 232 -6.64 3.27 -13.24
N GLY A 233 -5.45 2.81 -12.87
CA GLY A 233 -5.07 2.65 -11.47
C GLY A 233 -4.69 3.96 -10.80
N THR A 234 -5.34 4.31 -9.71
CA THR A 234 -4.98 5.44 -8.83
C THR A 234 -4.09 4.95 -7.71
N SER A 235 -2.99 5.67 -7.44
CA SER A 235 -2.02 5.38 -6.38
C SER A 235 -1.58 6.66 -5.65
N GLY A 236 -0.79 6.53 -4.57
CA GLY A 236 -0.29 7.65 -3.79
C GLY A 236 -1.20 8.04 -2.62
N PRO A 237 -0.97 9.20 -1.96
CA PRO A 237 -1.66 9.59 -0.73
C PRO A 237 -3.19 9.54 -0.78
N ALA A 238 -3.78 9.78 -1.96
CA ALA A 238 -5.23 9.74 -2.14
C ALA A 238 -5.89 8.41 -1.77
N ILE A 239 -5.16 7.29 -1.86
CA ILE A 239 -5.71 5.96 -1.58
C ILE A 239 -5.38 5.43 -0.18
N LYS A 240 -4.58 6.15 0.62
CA LYS A 240 -4.17 5.70 1.96
C LYS A 240 -5.37 5.32 2.87
N PRO A 241 -6.45 6.13 2.96
CA PRO A 241 -7.60 5.78 3.80
C PRO A 241 -8.25 4.44 3.42
N ILE A 242 -8.25 4.10 2.12
CA ILE A 242 -8.78 2.83 1.62
C ILE A 242 -7.87 1.67 2.04
N GLY A 243 -6.55 1.85 1.90
CA GLY A 243 -5.57 0.84 2.31
C GLY A 243 -5.62 0.56 3.81
N LEU A 244 -5.66 1.60 4.65
CA LEU A 244 -5.78 1.48 6.11
C LEU A 244 -7.04 0.71 6.50
N ARG A 245 -8.18 1.02 5.87
CA ARG A 245 -9.46 0.33 6.11
C ARG A 245 -9.31 -1.17 5.87
N PHE A 246 -8.83 -1.58 4.71
CA PHE A 246 -8.76 -2.99 4.35
C PHE A 246 -7.76 -3.78 5.23
N ILE A 247 -6.63 -3.17 5.60
CA ILE A 247 -5.71 -3.79 6.56
C ILE A 247 -6.40 -3.99 7.91
N ALA A 248 -7.12 -2.98 8.41
CA ALA A 248 -7.79 -3.07 9.70
C ALA A 248 -8.92 -4.13 9.70
N GLU A 249 -9.73 -4.19 8.65
CA GLU A 249 -10.80 -5.20 8.49
C GLU A 249 -10.21 -6.62 8.49
N MET A 250 -9.16 -6.87 7.71
CA MET A 250 -8.49 -8.17 7.67
C MET A 250 -7.82 -8.53 8.99
N ALA A 251 -7.18 -7.56 9.65
CA ALA A 251 -6.51 -7.78 10.95
C ALA A 251 -7.50 -8.09 12.09
N GLN A 252 -8.74 -7.64 11.99
CA GLN A 252 -9.82 -7.93 12.94
C GLN A 252 -10.59 -9.22 12.62
N CYS A 253 -10.35 -9.82 11.45
CA CYS A 253 -10.99 -11.08 11.06
C CYS A 253 -10.28 -12.26 11.73
N GLU A 254 -10.84 -12.78 12.83
CA GLU A 254 -10.26 -13.91 13.58
C GLU A 254 -10.10 -15.17 12.70
N GLU A 255 -11.02 -15.40 11.76
CA GLU A 255 -10.95 -16.54 10.85
C GLU A 255 -9.75 -16.41 9.90
N LEU A 256 -9.39 -15.19 9.47
CA LEU A 256 -8.25 -14.99 8.57
C LEU A 256 -6.94 -15.30 9.26
N ASN A 257 -6.64 -14.65 10.37
CA ASN A 257 -5.45 -14.87 11.20
C ASN A 257 -4.16 -15.16 10.39
N LEU A 258 -3.89 -14.35 9.37
CA LEU A 258 -2.68 -14.38 8.55
C LEU A 258 -1.89 -13.08 8.71
N PRO A 259 -0.54 -13.13 8.60
CA PRO A 259 0.30 -11.95 8.52
C PRO A 259 -0.09 -11.06 7.34
N LEU A 260 -0.09 -9.72 7.56
CA LEU A 260 -0.48 -8.73 6.56
C LEU A 260 0.69 -7.84 6.17
N SER A 261 0.80 -7.51 4.88
CA SER A 261 1.71 -6.51 4.32
C SER A 261 0.91 -5.32 3.78
N GLY A 262 1.17 -4.11 4.31
CA GLY A 262 0.42 -2.90 3.98
C GLY A 262 0.99 -2.15 2.78
N ILE A 263 0.11 -1.70 1.89
CA ILE A 263 0.45 -0.99 0.65
C ILE A 263 -0.59 0.10 0.39
N GLY A 264 -0.16 1.28 -0.01
CA GLY A 264 -1.04 2.34 -0.53
C GLY A 264 -0.88 3.68 0.17
N GLY A 265 -0.41 4.68 -0.57
CA GLY A 265 -0.35 6.06 -0.12
C GLY A 265 0.68 6.37 0.97
N ILE A 266 1.72 5.56 1.09
CA ILE A 266 2.76 5.68 2.11
C ILE A 266 3.90 6.50 1.55
N GLU A 267 4.20 7.65 2.18
CA GLU A 267 5.27 8.57 1.81
C GLU A 267 6.14 8.97 3.00
N THR A 268 5.66 8.74 4.23
CA THR A 268 6.35 9.10 5.48
C THR A 268 6.37 7.93 6.46
N TRP A 269 7.22 8.02 7.47
CA TRP A 269 7.23 7.06 8.57
C TRP A 269 5.90 7.04 9.35
N ILE A 270 5.17 8.19 9.38
CA ILE A 270 3.86 8.27 10.03
C ILE A 270 2.84 7.43 9.28
N ASP A 271 2.81 7.56 7.93
CA ASP A 271 1.92 6.73 7.11
C ASP A 271 2.18 5.24 7.34
N ALA A 272 3.46 4.86 7.36
CA ALA A 272 3.86 3.48 7.60
C ALA A 272 3.46 2.98 9.00
N LEU A 273 3.66 3.82 10.02
CA LEU A 273 3.28 3.50 11.40
C LEU A 273 1.77 3.28 11.55
N GLU A 274 0.93 4.06 10.86
CA GLU A 274 -0.51 3.87 10.87
C GLU A 274 -0.91 2.48 10.34
N TYR A 275 -0.28 2.01 9.27
CA TYR A 275 -0.49 0.65 8.76
C TYR A 275 -0.04 -0.42 9.77
N ILE A 276 1.12 -0.22 10.42
CA ILE A 276 1.64 -1.14 11.44
C ILE A 276 0.67 -1.20 12.63
N LEU A 277 0.21 -0.06 13.11
CA LEU A 277 -0.74 0.02 14.22
C LEU A 277 -2.08 -0.66 13.94
N LEU A 278 -2.46 -0.78 12.66
CA LEU A 278 -3.68 -1.46 12.21
C LEU A 278 -3.45 -2.94 11.85
N GLY A 279 -2.24 -3.48 12.01
CA GLY A 279 -2.00 -4.93 11.90
C GLY A 279 -1.07 -5.37 10.77
N SER A 280 -0.49 -4.43 10.03
CA SER A 280 0.51 -4.76 9.02
C SER A 280 1.89 -5.02 9.65
N GLY A 281 2.59 -6.06 9.20
CA GLY A 281 4.01 -6.23 9.50
C GLY A 281 4.86 -5.38 8.56
N PRO A 282 5.23 -5.90 7.36
CA PRO A 282 5.99 -5.14 6.39
C PRO A 282 5.12 -4.13 5.62
N ILE A 283 5.78 -3.07 5.19
CA ILE A 283 5.20 -1.93 4.49
C ILE A 283 5.81 -1.84 3.10
N GLN A 284 4.99 -1.90 2.06
CA GLN A 284 5.45 -1.80 0.68
C GLN A 284 5.17 -0.41 0.11
N VAL A 285 6.17 0.22 -0.51
CA VAL A 285 6.11 1.58 -1.03
C VAL A 285 6.38 1.62 -2.53
N THR A 286 5.59 2.39 -3.28
CA THR A 286 5.78 2.66 -4.72
C THR A 286 5.80 4.16 -5.00
N THR A 287 4.63 4.82 -4.87
CA THR A 287 4.44 6.20 -5.31
C THR A 287 5.33 7.17 -4.54
N GLY A 288 5.57 6.93 -3.26
CA GLY A 288 6.52 7.71 -2.47
C GLY A 288 7.93 7.69 -3.06
N ILE A 289 8.38 6.55 -3.61
CA ILE A 289 9.69 6.45 -4.28
C ILE A 289 9.68 7.21 -5.60
N ILE A 290 8.59 7.15 -6.37
CA ILE A 290 8.46 7.92 -7.63
C ILE A 290 8.52 9.44 -7.35
N HIS A 291 7.94 9.89 -6.23
CA HIS A 291 7.92 11.31 -5.84
C HIS A 291 9.25 11.79 -5.26
N TYR A 292 9.92 10.99 -4.43
CA TYR A 292 11.03 11.45 -3.57
C TYR A 292 12.34 10.67 -3.76
N GLY A 293 12.31 9.56 -4.53
CA GLY A 293 13.48 8.70 -4.74
C GLY A 293 13.67 7.63 -3.67
N TYR A 294 14.62 6.71 -3.91
CA TYR A 294 14.86 5.56 -3.03
C TYR A 294 15.31 5.95 -1.62
N ARG A 295 15.97 7.10 -1.45
CA ARG A 295 16.50 7.55 -0.16
C ARG A 295 15.43 7.97 0.85
N ILE A 296 14.16 8.08 0.46
CA ILE A 296 13.05 8.33 1.38
C ILE A 296 13.01 7.33 2.55
N VAL A 297 13.55 6.14 2.38
CA VAL A 297 13.63 5.11 3.43
C VAL A 297 14.52 5.53 4.60
N GLU A 298 15.53 6.38 4.37
CA GLU A 298 16.40 6.88 5.43
C GLU A 298 15.56 7.66 6.47
N ASP A 299 14.73 8.59 5.99
CA ASP A 299 13.81 9.38 6.83
C ASP A 299 12.74 8.48 7.49
N MET A 300 12.27 7.45 6.77
CA MET A 300 11.29 6.49 7.32
C MET A 300 11.89 5.67 8.47
N ILE A 301 13.12 5.19 8.32
CA ILE A 301 13.84 4.43 9.34
C ILE A 301 14.12 5.30 10.57
N GLU A 302 14.66 6.51 10.36
CA GLU A 302 15.00 7.44 11.43
C GLU A 302 13.75 7.87 12.20
N GLY A 303 12.70 8.31 11.49
CA GLY A 303 11.47 8.79 12.12
C GLY A 303 10.73 7.70 12.93
N LEU A 304 10.68 6.47 12.41
CA LEU A 304 10.09 5.34 13.15
C LEU A 304 10.92 4.99 14.38
N ALA A 305 12.25 4.98 14.26
CA ALA A 305 13.14 4.70 15.38
C ALA A 305 13.05 5.76 16.49
N ASP A 306 13.00 7.04 16.12
CA ASP A 306 12.86 8.15 17.06
C ASP A 306 11.52 8.10 17.80
N PHE A 307 10.42 7.84 17.08
CA PHE A 307 9.10 7.63 17.68
C PHE A 307 9.12 6.48 18.70
N MET A 308 9.67 5.33 18.32
CA MET A 308 9.74 4.18 19.21
C MET A 308 10.59 4.48 20.44
N GLN A 309 11.72 5.18 20.27
CA GLN A 309 12.58 5.58 21.39
C GLN A 309 11.85 6.56 22.33
N GLU A 310 11.14 7.56 21.80
CA GLU A 310 10.34 8.51 22.57
C GLU A 310 9.26 7.81 23.42
N LYS A 311 8.60 6.80 22.83
CA LYS A 311 7.51 6.04 23.47
C LYS A 311 8.02 4.87 24.34
N GLY A 312 9.32 4.61 24.37
CA GLY A 312 9.92 3.49 25.11
C GLY A 312 9.59 2.12 24.53
N ILE A 313 9.26 2.05 23.26
CA ILE A 313 8.94 0.82 22.50
C ILE A 313 10.24 0.19 22.02
N LYS A 314 10.42 -1.10 22.24
CA LYS A 314 11.69 -1.78 21.94
C LYS A 314 11.74 -2.46 20.58
N SER A 315 10.60 -2.93 20.08
CA SER A 315 10.48 -3.71 18.86
C SER A 315 9.25 -3.26 18.04
N VAL A 316 9.36 -3.28 16.71
CA VAL A 316 8.23 -3.01 15.79
C VAL A 316 7.08 -3.97 16.05
N SER A 317 7.36 -5.22 16.41
CA SER A 317 6.32 -6.22 16.70
C SER A 317 5.38 -5.82 17.84
N GLU A 318 5.83 -4.98 18.77
CA GLU A 318 4.96 -4.43 19.83
C GLU A 318 3.91 -3.46 19.31
N LEU A 319 4.11 -2.90 18.11
CA LEU A 319 3.22 -1.92 17.48
C LEU A 319 2.14 -2.58 16.60
N VAL A 320 2.41 -3.77 16.07
CA VAL A 320 1.52 -4.43 15.11
C VAL A 320 0.13 -4.66 15.72
N GLY A 321 -0.89 -4.04 15.09
CA GLY A 321 -2.29 -4.17 15.50
C GLY A 321 -2.67 -3.44 16.80
N LYS A 322 -1.78 -2.64 17.37
CA LYS A 322 -2.00 -1.99 18.69
C LYS A 322 -3.19 -1.03 18.72
N ALA A 323 -3.56 -0.45 17.58
CA ALA A 323 -4.73 0.43 17.47
C ALA A 323 -6.07 -0.31 17.32
N ASN A 324 -6.06 -1.58 16.91
CA ASN A 324 -7.28 -2.32 16.60
C ASN A 324 -8.22 -2.52 17.80
N VAL A 325 -7.70 -2.50 19.01
CA VAL A 325 -8.51 -2.59 20.23
C VAL A 325 -9.48 -1.40 20.38
N ASN A 326 -9.12 -0.26 19.78
CA ASN A 326 -9.90 0.97 19.79
C ASN A 326 -10.78 1.14 18.54
N LEU A 327 -10.64 0.28 17.54
CA LEU A 327 -11.46 0.31 16.33
C LEU A 327 -12.70 -0.59 16.54
N LYS A 328 -13.85 0.05 16.66
CA LYS A 328 -15.15 -0.62 16.93
C LYS A 328 -16.19 -0.16 15.91
N SER A 329 -17.28 -0.93 15.81
CA SER A 329 -18.47 -0.48 15.09
C SER A 329 -19.01 0.80 15.71
N THR A 330 -19.59 1.68 14.87
CA THR A 330 -20.24 2.92 15.30
C THR A 330 -21.36 2.70 16.33
N ASP A 331 -21.95 1.51 16.38
CA ASP A 331 -22.95 1.12 17.38
C ASP A 331 -22.38 1.09 18.81
N ASN A 332 -21.05 1.07 18.94
CA ASN A 332 -20.37 1.10 20.24
C ASN A 332 -20.00 2.52 20.68
N PHE A 333 -20.37 3.56 19.91
CA PHE A 333 -20.09 4.93 20.30
C PHE A 333 -21.01 5.37 21.44
N GLU A 334 -20.47 6.11 22.40
CA GLU A 334 -21.23 6.77 23.46
C GLU A 334 -21.91 8.01 22.87
N LEU A 335 -23.17 7.88 22.47
CA LEU A 335 -23.92 8.95 21.81
C LEU A 335 -24.38 10.04 22.77
N ASP A 336 -24.32 9.77 24.09
CA ASP A 336 -24.70 10.74 25.12
C ASP A 336 -23.63 11.82 25.39
N ARG A 337 -22.45 11.65 24.85
CA ARG A 337 -21.35 12.62 24.95
C ARG A 337 -21.41 13.62 23.80
N GLN A 338 -21.59 14.89 24.15
CA GLN A 338 -21.51 16.00 23.20
C GLN A 338 -20.08 16.58 23.21
N GLY A 339 -19.45 16.63 22.04
CA GLY A 339 -18.20 17.37 21.85
C GLY A 339 -18.48 18.87 21.84
N ILE A 340 -17.79 19.63 22.68
CA ILE A 340 -17.86 21.10 22.66
C ILE A 340 -16.56 21.63 22.07
N THR A 341 -16.66 22.50 21.07
CA THR A 341 -15.48 23.18 20.50
C THR A 341 -14.77 24.01 21.57
N GLN A 342 -13.49 23.76 21.76
CA GLN A 342 -12.64 24.58 22.61
C GLN A 342 -11.91 25.61 21.75
N TYR A 343 -11.86 26.85 22.22
CA TYR A 343 -11.12 27.92 21.59
C TYR A 343 -10.36 28.73 22.65
N ASN A 344 -9.19 29.27 22.25
CA ASN A 344 -8.36 30.08 23.13
C ASN A 344 -8.80 31.55 22.97
N LEU A 345 -9.47 32.08 23.99
CA LEU A 345 -9.92 33.47 23.99
C LEU A 345 -8.77 34.47 24.03
N ASP A 346 -7.63 34.11 24.60
CA ASP A 346 -6.45 34.99 24.68
C ASP A 346 -5.82 35.22 23.31
N GLU A 347 -6.02 34.31 22.36
CA GLU A 347 -5.57 34.43 20.96
C GLU A 347 -6.65 35.00 20.05
N CYS A 348 -7.85 35.23 20.54
CA CYS A 348 -8.95 35.72 19.76
C CYS A 348 -8.79 37.21 19.43
N VAL A 349 -8.65 37.52 18.14
CA VAL A 349 -8.54 38.90 17.66
C VAL A 349 -9.88 39.57 17.36
N GLY A 350 -11.01 38.93 17.67
CA GLY A 350 -12.35 39.49 17.50
C GLY A 350 -12.78 39.71 16.03
N CYS A 351 -12.26 38.96 15.07
CA CYS A 351 -12.59 39.14 13.64
C CYS A 351 -13.89 38.47 13.21
N GLY A 352 -14.48 37.57 14.01
CA GLY A 352 -15.76 36.89 13.73
C GLY A 352 -15.72 35.84 12.61
N GLN A 353 -14.60 35.64 11.91
CA GLN A 353 -14.52 34.72 10.75
C GLN A 353 -14.90 33.28 11.07
N CYS A 354 -14.52 32.78 12.25
CA CYS A 354 -14.84 31.43 12.68
C CYS A 354 -16.37 31.23 12.81
N VAL A 355 -17.10 32.23 13.29
CA VAL A 355 -18.56 32.19 13.40
C VAL A 355 -19.23 32.23 12.03
N ILE A 356 -18.74 33.13 11.14
CA ILE A 356 -19.23 33.20 9.75
C ILE A 356 -19.03 31.85 9.04
N VAL A 357 -17.82 31.27 9.09
CA VAL A 357 -17.55 29.97 8.48
C VAL A 357 -18.39 28.84 9.09
N CYS A 358 -18.59 28.86 10.41
CA CYS A 358 -19.43 27.88 11.10
C CYS A 358 -20.89 28.00 10.68
N ASN A 359 -21.41 29.24 10.52
CA ASN A 359 -22.78 29.47 10.09
C ASN A 359 -23.02 29.17 8.61
N ASP A 360 -22.03 29.44 7.74
CA ASP A 360 -22.07 29.13 6.31
C ASP A 360 -21.91 27.62 6.05
N ALA A 361 -21.26 26.88 6.97
CA ALA A 361 -21.21 25.44 6.98
C ALA A 361 -22.41 24.83 7.72
N ALA A 362 -22.52 23.52 7.71
CA ALA A 362 -23.62 22.81 8.41
C ALA A 362 -23.51 22.84 9.96
N GLY A 363 -22.41 23.34 10.49
CA GLY A 363 -22.11 23.27 11.94
C GLY A 363 -23.04 24.12 12.79
N GLN A 364 -23.19 25.42 12.48
CA GLN A 364 -24.05 26.42 13.18
C GLN A 364 -23.93 26.36 14.71
N ALA A 365 -22.74 25.98 15.19
CA ALA A 365 -22.49 25.65 16.60
C ALA A 365 -21.78 26.78 17.37
N LEU A 366 -21.46 27.90 16.70
CA LEU A 366 -20.74 29.02 17.31
C LEU A 366 -21.62 30.24 17.40
N ASP A 367 -21.75 30.77 18.61
CA ASP A 367 -22.41 32.05 18.86
C ASP A 367 -21.36 33.17 18.81
N TRP A 368 -21.83 34.39 18.48
CA TRP A 368 -21.05 35.62 18.49
C TRP A 368 -21.57 36.61 19.50
N ASP A 369 -20.69 37.04 20.41
CA ASP A 369 -21.00 38.14 21.33
C ASP A 369 -20.55 39.46 20.68
N GLU A 370 -21.52 40.23 20.22
CA GLU A 370 -21.31 41.53 19.55
C GLU A 370 -20.68 42.56 20.50
N THR A 371 -20.98 42.49 21.80
CA THR A 371 -20.49 43.44 22.80
C THR A 371 -19.05 43.17 23.17
N ALA A 372 -18.74 41.93 23.46
CA ALA A 372 -17.38 41.49 23.78
C ALA A 372 -16.50 41.29 22.53
N ARG A 373 -17.13 41.23 21.35
CA ARG A 373 -16.49 40.89 20.07
C ARG A 373 -15.68 39.60 20.16
N GLN A 374 -16.28 38.59 20.72
CA GLN A 374 -15.67 37.27 20.97
C GLN A 374 -16.61 36.15 20.60
N ILE A 375 -16.04 34.96 20.40
CA ILE A 375 -16.82 33.74 20.22
C ILE A 375 -17.55 33.44 21.53
N GLY A 376 -18.87 33.28 21.45
CA GLY A 376 -19.72 32.80 22.54
C GLY A 376 -19.61 31.27 22.69
N ARG A 377 -20.41 30.71 23.59
CA ARG A 377 -20.46 29.25 23.80
C ARG A 377 -20.95 28.54 22.55
N ALA A 378 -20.21 27.47 22.19
CA ALA A 378 -20.68 26.52 21.20
C ALA A 378 -21.76 25.60 21.84
N SER A 379 -22.87 25.45 21.15
CA SER A 379 -23.83 24.37 21.40
C SER A 379 -23.85 23.49 20.14
N CYS A 380 -23.47 22.26 20.23
CA CYS A 380 -23.70 21.26 19.18
C CYS A 380 -25.00 20.53 19.49
#